data_c6a940b5649819385940dca43d9b0e91
#
_entry.id   c6a940b5649819385940dca43d9b0e91
#
_cell.length_a   1.000
_cell.length_b   1.000
_cell.length_c   1.000
_cell.angle_alpha   90.00
_cell.angle_beta   90.00
_cell.angle_gamma   90.00
#
_symmetry.space_group_name_H-M   'P 1'
#
loop_
_entity.id
_entity.type
_entity.pdbx_description
1 polymer ?
#
loop_
_entity_poly.entity_id
_entity_poly.type
_entity_poly.pdbx_seq_one_letter_code
_entity_poly.pdbx_strand_id
1 'polypeptide(L)'
;MSLTFVPVVIAVAPALRRLASRLPGWELDSGQVLRGALKAVVVLALAYAARWALRRLSRRIVARAQAGDPGTVGARAQRAATLAQLLNHIGMIVIVIVAGLLVLDIFINIGPLLAGAGVLGLAVSLGFQGVMKDLITGFFVVLEDQYAVGERVRIGDVEGTVQQLTLRSTVVRSDDGALHYLANGSLTTVANLSRHNAGRGPR
;
A
#
# COMPACT_ATOMS: atom_id res chain seq x y z
N MET A 1 0.19 27.52 8.47
CA MET A 1 -1.21 27.59 7.98
C MET A 1 -2.02 26.45 8.60
N SER A 2 -2.36 26.55 9.87
CA SER A 2 -2.95 25.42 10.61
C SER A 2 -3.81 25.81 11.81
N LEU A 3 -4.48 26.97 11.76
CA LEU A 3 -5.33 27.45 12.86
C LEU A 3 -6.78 27.77 12.46
N THR A 4 -7.24 27.40 11.27
CA THR A 4 -8.56 27.78 10.75
C THR A 4 -9.65 26.71 10.95
N PHE A 5 -9.37 25.53 11.52
CA PHE A 5 -10.38 24.48 11.70
C PHE A 5 -11.13 24.54 13.03
N VAL A 6 -10.54 25.06 14.08
CA VAL A 6 -11.17 25.15 15.41
C VAL A 6 -12.37 26.10 15.42
N PRO A 7 -12.34 27.29 14.77
CA PRO A 7 -13.49 28.20 14.78
C PRO A 7 -14.70 27.66 13.99
N VAL A 8 -14.50 26.83 12.97
CA VAL A 8 -15.60 26.25 12.19
C VAL A 8 -16.42 25.24 13.01
N VAL A 9 -15.76 24.39 13.82
CA VAL A 9 -16.44 23.42 14.68
C VAL A 9 -17.25 24.15 15.77
N ILE A 10 -16.72 25.23 16.35
CA ILE A 10 -17.40 26.03 17.38
C ILE A 10 -18.57 26.82 16.77
N ALA A 11 -18.47 27.28 15.53
CA ALA A 11 -19.52 28.02 14.86
C ALA A 11 -20.69 27.16 14.37
N VAL A 12 -20.44 25.88 14.05
CA VAL A 12 -21.44 24.93 13.52
C VAL A 12 -22.28 24.31 14.66
N ALA A 13 -21.74 24.14 15.85
CA ALA A 13 -22.42 23.55 16.99
C ALA A 13 -23.75 24.24 17.36
N PRO A 14 -23.87 25.59 17.46
CA PRO A 14 -25.13 26.26 17.78
C PRO A 14 -26.14 26.21 16.63
N ALA A 15 -25.68 26.15 15.37
CA ALA A 15 -26.55 26.03 14.20
C ALA A 15 -27.20 24.64 14.15
N LEU A 16 -26.43 23.58 14.41
CA LEU A 16 -26.93 22.22 14.53
C LEU A 16 -27.92 22.05 15.70
N ARG A 17 -27.68 22.72 16.82
CA ARG A 17 -28.60 22.73 17.97
C ARG A 17 -29.95 23.37 17.66
N ARG A 18 -29.97 24.47 16.86
CA ARG A 18 -31.21 25.12 16.41
C ARG A 18 -31.99 24.30 15.36
N LEU A 19 -31.28 23.56 14.51
CA LEU A 19 -31.90 22.63 13.55
C LEU A 19 -32.51 21.42 14.27
N ALA A 20 -31.80 20.83 15.22
CA ALA A 20 -32.25 19.69 15.99
C ALA A 20 -33.49 20.01 16.85
N SER A 21 -33.60 21.24 17.39
CA SER A 21 -34.80 21.65 18.17
C SER A 21 -36.06 21.86 17.34
N ARG A 22 -35.99 21.83 16.01
CA ARG A 22 -37.13 21.97 15.10
C ARG A 22 -37.71 20.63 14.59
N LEU A 23 -37.10 19.50 14.93
CA LEU A 23 -37.52 18.18 14.51
C LEU A 23 -38.29 17.52 15.69
N PRO A 24 -39.63 17.32 15.59
CA PRO A 24 -40.39 16.70 16.65
C PRO A 24 -40.01 15.22 16.81
N GLY A 25 -39.63 14.81 17.99
CA GLY A 25 -39.39 13.40 18.33
C GLY A 25 -37.92 12.99 18.57
N TRP A 26 -36.96 13.93 18.53
CA TRP A 26 -35.54 13.66 18.85
C TRP A 26 -35.24 14.14 20.29
N GLU A 27 -35.57 13.32 21.26
CA GLU A 27 -34.91 13.45 22.56
C GLU A 27 -33.45 13.06 22.40
N LEU A 28 -32.64 14.01 21.96
CA LEU A 28 -31.19 13.86 21.94
C LEU A 28 -30.71 13.80 23.38
N ASP A 29 -30.54 12.60 23.91
CA ASP A 29 -29.78 12.41 25.14
C ASP A 29 -28.44 13.11 24.99
N SER A 30 -28.19 14.11 25.84
CA SER A 30 -26.98 14.91 25.82
C SER A 30 -25.70 14.03 25.84
N GLY A 31 -25.81 12.83 26.44
CA GLY A 31 -24.75 11.84 26.45
C GLY A 31 -24.50 11.19 25.08
N GLN A 32 -25.53 10.99 24.28
CA GLN A 32 -25.37 10.42 22.92
C GLN A 32 -24.75 11.44 21.95
N VAL A 33 -25.18 12.70 22.02
CA VAL A 33 -24.61 13.78 21.21
C VAL A 33 -23.13 13.98 21.53
N LEU A 34 -22.79 14.00 22.81
CA LEU A 34 -21.41 14.18 23.26
C LEU A 34 -20.51 13.00 22.80
N ARG A 35 -21.00 11.76 22.93
CA ARG A 35 -20.29 10.56 22.45
C ARG A 35 -20.13 10.57 20.93
N GLY A 36 -21.14 10.97 20.17
CA GLY A 36 -21.08 11.13 18.71
C GLY A 36 -20.06 12.18 18.28
N ALA A 37 -20.10 13.35 18.93
CA ALA A 37 -19.13 14.43 18.68
C ALA A 37 -17.69 14.00 19.00
N LEU A 38 -17.50 13.31 20.13
CA LEU A 38 -16.17 12.78 20.49
C LEU A 38 -15.66 11.74 19.47
N LYS A 39 -16.52 10.81 19.05
CA LYS A 39 -16.18 9.84 17.98
C LYS A 39 -15.81 10.56 16.69
N ALA A 40 -16.58 11.55 16.25
CA ALA A 40 -16.27 12.32 15.04
C ALA A 40 -14.91 13.03 15.14
N VAL A 41 -14.61 13.66 16.28
CA VAL A 41 -13.32 14.33 16.51
C VAL A 41 -12.17 13.31 16.45
N VAL A 42 -12.31 12.15 17.06
CA VAL A 42 -11.29 11.09 17.05
C VAL A 42 -11.08 10.57 15.62
N VAL A 43 -12.15 10.33 14.86
CA VAL A 43 -12.08 9.88 13.45
C VAL A 43 -11.35 10.91 12.59
N LEU A 44 -11.70 12.20 12.73
CA LEU A 44 -11.05 13.27 11.98
C LEU A 44 -9.57 13.42 12.37
N ALA A 45 -9.24 13.29 13.65
CA ALA A 45 -7.86 13.32 14.13
C ALA A 45 -7.04 12.15 13.56
N LEU A 46 -7.61 10.93 13.54
CA LEU A 46 -6.98 9.75 12.94
C LEU A 46 -6.81 9.90 11.43
N ALA A 47 -7.82 10.40 10.72
CA ALA A 47 -7.74 10.68 9.29
C ALA A 47 -6.65 11.73 8.97
N TYR A 48 -6.55 12.78 9.80
CA TYR A 48 -5.49 13.78 9.67
C TYR A 48 -4.10 13.18 9.94
N ALA A 49 -3.95 12.38 10.98
CA ALA A 49 -2.70 11.70 11.30
C ALA A 49 -2.28 10.73 10.18
N ALA A 50 -3.21 9.93 9.65
CA ALA A 50 -2.97 9.04 8.52
C ALA A 50 -2.53 9.83 7.26
N ARG A 51 -3.20 10.95 6.95
CA ARG A 51 -2.83 11.85 5.85
C ARG A 51 -1.44 12.47 6.05
N TRP A 52 -1.12 12.89 7.27
CA TRP A 52 0.19 13.43 7.59
C TRP A 52 1.30 12.37 7.42
N ALA A 53 1.07 11.15 7.93
CA ALA A 53 1.99 10.02 7.79
C ALA A 53 2.22 9.67 6.31
N LEU A 54 1.14 9.58 5.52
CA LEU A 54 1.20 9.31 4.08
C LEU A 54 2.02 10.36 3.34
N ARG A 55 1.78 11.65 3.60
CA ARG A 55 2.56 12.75 3.01
C ARG A 55 4.03 12.72 3.42
N ARG A 56 4.31 12.39 4.69
CA ARG A 56 5.68 12.27 5.19
C ARG A 56 6.42 11.11 4.51
N LEU A 57 5.74 9.96 4.33
CA LEU A 57 6.29 8.80 3.64
C LEU A 57 6.56 9.10 2.16
N SER A 58 5.61 9.69 1.45
CA SER A 58 5.76 10.09 0.04
C SER A 58 6.95 11.02 -0.16
N ARG A 59 7.12 12.02 0.71
CA ARG A 59 8.28 12.94 0.67
C ARG A 59 9.61 12.22 0.89
N ARG A 60 9.66 11.24 1.81
CA ARG A 60 10.88 10.46 2.06
C ARG A 60 11.26 9.60 0.85
N ILE A 61 10.29 9.01 0.15
CA ILE A 61 10.51 8.21 -1.06
C ILE A 61 11.14 9.09 -2.15
N VAL A 62 10.55 10.26 -2.42
CA VAL A 62 11.06 11.20 -3.43
C VAL A 62 12.46 11.71 -3.06
N ALA A 63 12.68 12.10 -1.80
CA ALA A 63 13.97 12.61 -1.34
C ALA A 63 15.09 11.56 -1.50
N ARG A 64 14.82 10.29 -1.19
CA ARG A 64 15.79 9.21 -1.40
C ARG A 64 16.10 8.95 -2.87
N ALA A 65 15.11 9.08 -3.75
CA ALA A 65 15.30 8.92 -5.20
C ALA A 65 16.14 10.04 -5.81
N GLN A 66 16.18 11.22 -5.18
CA GLN A 66 16.97 12.39 -5.60
C GLN A 66 18.41 12.37 -5.07
N ALA A 67 18.72 11.53 -4.07
CA ALA A 67 20.04 11.46 -3.43
C ALA A 67 21.05 10.57 -4.19
N GLY A 68 20.73 10.08 -5.40
CA GLY A 68 21.62 9.24 -6.23
C GLY A 68 22.50 10.03 -7.19
N ASP A 69 23.39 9.30 -7.91
CA ASP A 69 24.39 9.83 -8.84
C ASP A 69 23.80 10.74 -9.94
N PRO A 70 24.37 11.92 -10.23
CA PRO A 70 23.82 12.96 -11.12
C PRO A 70 23.42 12.48 -12.52
N GLY A 71 24.08 11.47 -13.07
CA GLY A 71 23.83 10.96 -14.42
C GLY A 71 22.52 10.17 -14.59
N THR A 72 21.95 9.64 -13.53
CA THR A 72 20.73 8.78 -13.57
C THR A 72 19.55 9.35 -12.78
N VAL A 73 19.74 10.48 -12.09
CA VAL A 73 18.79 11.08 -11.16
C VAL A 73 17.49 11.49 -11.85
N GLY A 74 17.53 12.04 -13.06
CA GLY A 74 16.35 12.59 -13.72
C GLY A 74 15.21 11.58 -13.92
N ALA A 75 15.49 10.46 -14.59
CA ALA A 75 14.47 9.45 -14.91
C ALA A 75 13.99 8.67 -13.66
N ARG A 76 14.90 8.38 -12.71
CA ARG A 76 14.57 7.70 -11.46
C ARG A 76 13.75 8.59 -10.53
N ALA A 77 14.13 9.85 -10.39
CA ALA A 77 13.40 10.82 -9.59
C ALA A 77 11.99 11.08 -10.14
N GLN A 78 11.83 11.17 -11.45
CA GLN A 78 10.53 11.35 -12.09
C GLN A 78 9.61 10.14 -11.86
N ARG A 79 10.12 8.91 -12.01
CA ARG A 79 9.36 7.68 -11.70
C ARG A 79 8.95 7.60 -10.23
N ALA A 80 9.88 7.92 -9.31
CA ALA A 80 9.60 7.94 -7.88
C ALA A 80 8.56 9.01 -7.52
N ALA A 81 8.61 10.19 -8.14
CA ALA A 81 7.62 11.24 -7.95
C ALA A 81 6.23 10.80 -8.44
N THR A 82 6.13 10.19 -9.61
CA THR A 82 4.86 9.67 -10.15
C THR A 82 4.27 8.60 -9.23
N LEU A 83 5.08 7.63 -8.78
CA LEU A 83 4.65 6.59 -7.85
C LEU A 83 4.21 7.17 -6.50
N ALA A 84 4.96 8.12 -5.94
CA ALA A 84 4.60 8.80 -4.70
C ALA A 84 3.29 9.59 -4.84
N GLN A 85 3.05 10.21 -6.00
CA GLN A 85 1.82 10.91 -6.31
C GLN A 85 0.64 9.97 -6.42
N LEU A 86 0.78 8.84 -7.12
CA LEU A 86 -0.25 7.80 -7.21
C LEU A 86 -0.61 7.23 -5.83
N LEU A 87 0.39 6.86 -5.03
CA LEU A 87 0.19 6.37 -3.66
C LEU A 87 -0.54 7.41 -2.79
N ASN A 88 -0.18 8.69 -2.93
CA ASN A 88 -0.84 9.76 -2.18
C ASN A 88 -2.30 9.94 -2.60
N HIS A 89 -2.63 9.85 -3.90
CA HIS A 89 -4.00 9.93 -4.39
C HIS A 89 -4.85 8.73 -3.93
N ILE A 90 -4.36 7.52 -4.13
CA ILE A 90 -5.06 6.29 -3.70
C ILE A 90 -5.25 6.30 -2.18
N GLY A 91 -4.20 6.59 -1.42
CA GLY A 91 -4.29 6.66 0.04
C GLY A 91 -5.25 7.74 0.52
N MET A 92 -5.32 8.89 -0.18
CA MET A 92 -6.29 9.95 0.13
C MET A 92 -7.73 9.49 -0.09
N ILE A 93 -8.00 8.80 -1.21
CA ILE A 93 -9.34 8.26 -1.51
C ILE A 93 -9.75 7.27 -0.41
N VAL A 94 -8.87 6.36 -0.02
CA VAL A 94 -9.14 5.38 1.05
C VAL A 94 -9.41 6.08 2.37
N ILE A 95 -8.59 7.06 2.77
CA ILE A 95 -8.78 7.83 4.02
C ILE A 95 -10.13 8.53 4.01
N VAL A 96 -10.51 9.17 2.91
CA VAL A 96 -11.80 9.89 2.80
C VAL A 96 -12.98 8.93 2.87
N ILE A 97 -12.91 7.80 2.19
CA ILE A 97 -13.98 6.78 2.23
C ILE A 97 -14.14 6.23 3.65
N VAL A 98 -13.04 5.79 4.28
CA VAL A 98 -13.09 5.21 5.64
C VAL A 98 -13.56 6.24 6.66
N ALA A 99 -13.01 7.46 6.63
CA ALA A 99 -13.44 8.51 7.54
C ALA A 99 -14.91 8.90 7.33
N GLY A 100 -15.35 8.97 6.08
CA GLY A 100 -16.74 9.23 5.72
C GLY A 100 -17.69 8.15 6.25
N LEU A 101 -17.36 6.88 6.09
CA LEU A 101 -18.13 5.76 6.63
C LEU A 101 -18.20 5.80 8.15
N LEU A 102 -17.08 6.05 8.84
CA LEU A 102 -17.04 6.13 10.30
C LEU A 102 -17.83 7.33 10.86
N VAL A 103 -17.86 8.46 10.14
CA VAL A 103 -18.72 9.60 10.50
C VAL A 103 -20.19 9.27 10.23
N LEU A 104 -20.48 8.58 9.13
CA LEU A 104 -21.84 8.20 8.75
C LEU A 104 -22.44 7.21 9.78
N ASP A 105 -21.61 6.31 10.34
CA ASP A 105 -22.00 5.37 11.41
C ASP A 105 -22.56 6.05 12.69
N ILE A 106 -22.23 7.33 12.88
CA ILE A 106 -22.76 8.10 14.01
C ILE A 106 -24.27 8.41 13.83
N PHE A 107 -24.72 8.51 12.57
CA PHE A 107 -26.07 8.97 12.22
C PHE A 107 -26.96 7.84 11.75
N ILE A 108 -26.43 6.84 11.07
CA ILE A 108 -27.17 5.72 10.49
C ILE A 108 -26.43 4.41 10.70
N ASN A 109 -27.16 3.30 10.70
CA ASN A 109 -26.56 1.97 10.71
C ASN A 109 -25.90 1.68 9.37
N ILE A 110 -24.56 1.67 9.31
CA ILE A 110 -23.76 1.39 8.10
C ILE A 110 -23.51 -0.10 7.87
N GLY A 111 -24.08 -1.00 8.70
CA GLY A 111 -23.90 -2.44 8.55
C GLY A 111 -24.06 -2.95 7.12
N PRO A 112 -25.16 -2.64 6.40
CA PRO A 112 -25.37 -3.01 5.00
C PRO A 112 -24.32 -2.43 4.05
N LEU A 113 -23.85 -1.19 4.29
CA LEU A 113 -22.79 -0.56 3.49
C LEU A 113 -21.44 -1.26 3.70
N LEU A 114 -21.12 -1.63 4.96
CA LEU A 114 -19.92 -2.39 5.26
C LEU A 114 -19.94 -3.79 4.65
N ALA A 115 -21.11 -4.45 4.63
CA ALA A 115 -21.26 -5.75 3.95
C ALA A 115 -20.97 -5.61 2.46
N GLY A 116 -21.53 -4.60 1.79
CA GLY A 116 -21.24 -4.31 0.38
C GLY A 116 -19.76 -3.97 0.13
N ALA A 117 -19.16 -3.13 0.99
CA ALA A 117 -17.74 -2.81 0.93
C ALA A 117 -16.86 -4.05 1.13
N GLY A 118 -17.27 -5.00 1.98
CA GLY A 118 -16.61 -6.30 2.17
C GLY A 118 -16.55 -7.12 0.88
N VAL A 119 -17.65 -7.20 0.13
CA VAL A 119 -17.70 -7.88 -1.18
C VAL A 119 -16.75 -7.21 -2.17
N LEU A 120 -16.75 -5.87 -2.23
CA LEU A 120 -15.78 -5.14 -3.08
C LEU A 120 -14.34 -5.39 -2.65
N GLY A 121 -14.07 -5.46 -1.33
CA GLY A 121 -12.77 -5.80 -0.78
C GLY A 121 -12.29 -7.20 -1.21
N LEU A 122 -13.18 -8.18 -1.21
CA LEU A 122 -12.89 -9.53 -1.72
C LEU A 122 -12.54 -9.49 -3.21
N ALA A 123 -13.30 -8.77 -4.04
CA ALA A 123 -13.02 -8.65 -5.47
C ALA A 123 -11.64 -8.02 -5.73
N VAL A 124 -11.29 -6.96 -5.00
CA VAL A 124 -9.96 -6.33 -5.06
C VAL A 124 -8.88 -7.31 -4.61
N SER A 125 -9.09 -8.04 -3.50
CA SER A 125 -8.14 -9.04 -2.97
C SER A 125 -7.85 -10.14 -3.98
N LEU A 126 -8.89 -10.67 -4.66
CA LEU A 126 -8.71 -11.67 -5.72
C LEU A 126 -7.91 -11.10 -6.90
N GLY A 127 -8.13 -9.83 -7.26
CA GLY A 127 -7.34 -9.14 -8.29
C GLY A 127 -5.86 -9.01 -7.93
N PHE A 128 -5.52 -8.89 -6.64
CA PHE A 128 -4.14 -8.77 -6.13
C PHE A 128 -3.47 -10.11 -5.82
N GLN A 129 -4.16 -11.24 -5.95
CA GLN A 129 -3.66 -12.57 -5.59
C GLN A 129 -2.31 -12.89 -6.26
N GLY A 130 -2.13 -12.54 -7.54
CA GLY A 130 -0.87 -12.75 -8.26
C GLY A 130 0.30 -11.97 -7.66
N VAL A 131 0.06 -10.70 -7.32
CA VAL A 131 1.10 -9.85 -6.70
C VAL A 131 1.50 -10.39 -5.32
N MET A 132 0.53 -10.84 -4.51
CA MET A 132 0.82 -11.44 -3.21
C MET A 132 1.62 -12.74 -3.35
N LYS A 133 1.29 -13.59 -4.34
CA LYS A 133 2.06 -14.80 -4.65
C LYS A 133 3.51 -14.46 -5.02
N ASP A 134 3.74 -13.44 -5.87
CA ASP A 134 5.08 -12.98 -6.24
C ASP A 134 5.90 -12.59 -5.00
N LEU A 135 5.32 -11.77 -4.12
CA LEU A 135 6.00 -11.27 -2.93
C LEU A 135 6.35 -12.37 -1.94
N ILE A 136 5.40 -13.30 -1.69
CA ILE A 136 5.60 -14.42 -0.76
C ILE A 136 6.68 -15.35 -1.31
N THR A 137 6.61 -15.74 -2.59
CA THR A 137 7.62 -16.59 -3.21
C THR A 137 9.00 -15.91 -3.19
N GLY A 138 9.10 -14.64 -3.57
CA GLY A 138 10.37 -13.91 -3.53
C GLY A 138 10.95 -13.77 -2.12
N PHE A 139 10.10 -13.61 -1.10
CA PHE A 139 10.53 -13.60 0.29
C PHE A 139 11.15 -14.96 0.69
N PHE A 140 10.52 -16.10 0.34
CA PHE A 140 11.08 -17.42 0.64
C PHE A 140 12.33 -17.71 -0.16
N VAL A 141 12.43 -17.32 -1.42
CA VAL A 141 13.65 -17.44 -2.21
C VAL A 141 14.85 -16.80 -1.49
N VAL A 142 14.66 -15.59 -0.94
CA VAL A 142 15.71 -14.88 -0.18
C VAL A 142 15.93 -15.51 1.19
N LEU A 143 14.86 -15.87 1.92
CA LEU A 143 14.96 -16.42 3.28
C LEU A 143 15.65 -17.79 3.31
N GLU A 144 15.34 -18.64 2.33
CA GLU A 144 15.89 -20.00 2.21
C GLU A 144 17.20 -20.04 1.42
N ASP A 145 17.65 -18.87 0.91
CA ASP A 145 18.86 -18.78 0.08
C ASP A 145 18.86 -19.75 -1.08
N GLN A 146 17.71 -19.88 -1.78
CA GLN A 146 17.56 -20.85 -2.88
C GLN A 146 18.54 -20.56 -4.02
N TYR A 147 18.72 -19.28 -4.35
CA TYR A 147 19.72 -18.79 -5.30
C TYR A 147 20.03 -17.31 -5.04
N ALA A 148 21.19 -16.85 -5.49
CA ALA A 148 21.67 -15.48 -5.33
C ALA A 148 22.02 -14.83 -6.67
N VAL A 149 22.20 -13.50 -6.64
CA VAL A 149 22.70 -12.74 -7.79
C VAL A 149 24.09 -13.25 -8.19
N GLY A 150 24.32 -13.52 -9.47
CA GLY A 150 25.54 -14.10 -10.00
C GLY A 150 25.53 -15.62 -10.14
N GLU A 151 24.60 -16.32 -9.50
CA GLU A 151 24.46 -17.78 -9.65
C GLU A 151 23.76 -18.16 -10.96
N ARG A 152 24.16 -19.29 -11.54
CA ARG A 152 23.50 -19.88 -12.71
C ARG A 152 22.35 -20.74 -12.27
N VAL A 153 21.18 -20.44 -12.85
CA VAL A 153 19.91 -21.13 -12.52
C VAL A 153 19.20 -21.56 -13.79
N ARG A 154 18.38 -22.60 -13.65
CA ARG A 154 17.37 -22.97 -14.66
C ARG A 154 15.98 -22.85 -14.01
N ILE A 155 15.14 -22.00 -14.59
CA ILE A 155 13.80 -21.71 -14.15
C ILE A 155 12.83 -22.02 -15.30
N GLY A 156 12.12 -23.16 -15.22
CA GLY A 156 11.37 -23.66 -16.36
C GLY A 156 12.28 -23.87 -17.59
N ASP A 157 11.94 -23.20 -18.69
CA ASP A 157 12.71 -23.25 -19.95
C ASP A 157 13.84 -22.21 -20.04
N VAL A 158 13.95 -21.32 -19.05
CA VAL A 158 14.97 -20.26 -19.03
C VAL A 158 16.17 -20.71 -18.22
N GLU A 159 17.34 -20.78 -18.88
CA GLU A 159 18.63 -21.04 -18.23
C GLU A 159 19.54 -19.82 -18.39
N GLY A 160 20.26 -19.45 -17.33
CA GLY A 160 21.16 -18.31 -17.35
C GLY A 160 21.64 -17.88 -15.97
N THR A 161 22.27 -16.72 -15.92
CA THR A 161 22.83 -16.13 -14.70
C THR A 161 21.88 -15.10 -14.12
N VAL A 162 21.59 -15.18 -12.82
CA VAL A 162 20.76 -14.21 -12.10
C VAL A 162 21.44 -12.85 -12.08
N GLN A 163 20.83 -11.84 -12.71
CA GLN A 163 21.33 -10.47 -12.74
C GLN A 163 20.77 -9.63 -11.61
N GLN A 164 19.51 -9.88 -11.27
CA GLN A 164 18.81 -9.13 -10.22
C GLN A 164 17.76 -10.01 -9.57
N LEU A 165 17.68 -9.93 -8.24
CA LEU A 165 16.66 -10.57 -7.42
C LEU A 165 15.93 -9.49 -6.62
N THR A 166 14.62 -9.43 -6.75
CA THR A 166 13.73 -8.57 -5.97
C THR A 166 12.64 -9.43 -5.32
N LEU A 167 11.88 -8.87 -4.38
CA LEU A 167 10.76 -9.61 -3.78
C LEU A 167 9.69 -10.00 -4.81
N ARG A 168 9.52 -9.24 -5.90
CA ARG A 168 8.47 -9.51 -6.91
C ARG A 168 8.97 -10.25 -8.13
N SER A 169 10.23 -10.07 -8.52
CA SER A 169 10.76 -10.61 -9.78
C SER A 169 12.22 -10.96 -9.70
N THR A 170 12.60 -11.98 -10.46
CA THR A 170 13.97 -12.39 -10.73
C THR A 170 14.32 -12.06 -12.18
N VAL A 171 15.47 -11.45 -12.43
CA VAL A 171 15.98 -11.18 -13.77
C VAL A 171 17.13 -12.13 -14.06
N VAL A 172 16.98 -12.94 -15.12
CA VAL A 172 17.96 -13.92 -15.57
C VAL A 172 18.48 -13.51 -16.93
N ARG A 173 19.80 -13.51 -17.10
CA ARG A 173 20.47 -13.33 -18.39
C ARG A 173 20.80 -14.71 -18.96
N SER A 174 20.22 -15.05 -20.09
CA SER A 174 20.57 -16.27 -20.84
C SER A 174 21.88 -16.12 -21.62
N ASP A 175 22.41 -17.22 -22.13
CA ASP A 175 23.74 -17.25 -22.81
C ASP A 175 23.75 -16.48 -24.13
N ASP A 176 22.60 -16.28 -24.76
CA ASP A 176 22.38 -15.42 -25.93
C ASP A 176 22.38 -13.92 -25.61
N GLY A 177 22.49 -13.57 -24.30
CA GLY A 177 22.49 -12.21 -23.80
C GLY A 177 21.11 -11.62 -23.52
N ALA A 178 20.01 -12.34 -23.80
CA ALA A 178 18.67 -11.87 -23.51
C ALA A 178 18.40 -11.76 -22.00
N LEU A 179 17.62 -10.76 -21.59
CA LEU A 179 17.18 -10.58 -20.20
C LEU A 179 15.73 -11.05 -20.04
N HIS A 180 15.55 -12.08 -19.22
CA HIS A 180 14.24 -12.62 -18.88
C HIS A 180 13.78 -12.07 -17.54
N TYR A 181 12.63 -11.40 -17.55
CA TYR A 181 11.99 -10.85 -16.35
C TYR A 181 10.91 -11.83 -15.88
N LEU A 182 11.21 -12.59 -14.83
CA LEU A 182 10.35 -13.64 -14.31
C LEU A 182 9.65 -13.12 -13.04
N ALA A 183 8.31 -13.18 -13.00
CA ALA A 183 7.57 -12.91 -11.78
C ALA A 183 7.80 -14.07 -10.80
N ASN A 184 8.17 -13.80 -9.54
CA ASN A 184 8.52 -14.84 -8.58
C ASN A 184 7.36 -15.82 -8.32
N GLY A 185 6.12 -15.35 -8.34
CA GLY A 185 4.93 -16.20 -8.16
C GLY A 185 4.66 -17.17 -9.32
N SER A 186 5.30 -16.98 -10.47
CA SER A 186 5.24 -17.92 -11.61
C SER A 186 6.30 -19.02 -11.54
N LEU A 187 7.26 -18.92 -10.61
CA LEU A 187 8.32 -19.90 -10.45
C LEU A 187 7.74 -21.19 -9.85
N THR A 188 7.73 -22.27 -10.62
CA THR A 188 7.25 -23.59 -10.17
C THR A 188 8.41 -24.49 -9.76
N THR A 189 9.52 -24.44 -10.48
CA THR A 189 10.72 -25.23 -10.21
C THR A 189 11.94 -24.41 -10.54
N VAL A 190 12.91 -24.41 -9.64
CA VAL A 190 14.20 -23.75 -9.81
C VAL A 190 15.30 -24.77 -9.59
N ALA A 191 16.21 -24.91 -10.56
CA ALA A 191 17.42 -25.68 -10.41
C ALA A 191 18.61 -24.73 -10.30
N ASN A 192 19.32 -24.76 -9.17
CA ASN A 192 20.55 -24.00 -8.97
C ASN A 192 21.73 -24.81 -9.55
N LEU A 193 22.26 -24.37 -10.67
CA LEU A 193 23.33 -25.06 -11.38
C LEU A 193 24.72 -24.73 -10.84
N SER A 194 24.88 -23.60 -10.16
CA SER A 194 26.16 -23.19 -9.54
C SER A 194 26.48 -24.04 -8.32
N ARG A 195 25.52 -24.31 -7.46
CA ARG A 195 25.72 -25.08 -6.22
C ARG A 195 25.87 -26.58 -6.47
N HIS A 196 25.29 -27.10 -7.56
CA HIS A 196 25.46 -28.51 -7.92
C HIS A 196 26.91 -28.87 -8.24
N ASN A 197 27.66 -27.93 -8.84
CA ASN A 197 29.07 -28.16 -9.22
C ASN A 197 30.07 -27.96 -8.08
N ALA A 198 29.68 -27.31 -6.97
CA ALA A 198 30.55 -27.08 -5.81
C ALA A 198 30.90 -28.39 -5.04
N GLY A 199 30.12 -29.46 -5.23
CA GLY A 199 30.39 -30.78 -4.64
C GLY A 199 31.18 -31.75 -5.51
N ARG A 200 31.47 -31.40 -6.78
CA ARG A 200 32.31 -32.21 -7.69
C ARG A 200 33.64 -31.48 -7.88
N GLY A 201 34.61 -31.78 -6.97
CA GLY A 201 36.01 -31.42 -7.22
C GLY A 201 36.50 -31.98 -8.56
N PRO A 202 37.55 -31.37 -9.17
CA PRO A 202 38.10 -31.84 -10.42
C PRO A 202 38.58 -33.31 -10.23
N ARG A 203 38.14 -34.19 -11.12
CA ARG A 203 38.68 -35.54 -11.26
C ARG A 203 39.99 -35.51 -12.04
#